data_f06201aa05c919471f261649e2c9eb92
#
_entry.id   f06201aa05c919471f261649e2c9eb92
#
_cell.length_a   1.000
_cell.length_b   1.000
_cell.length_c   1.000
_cell.angle_alpha   90.00
_cell.angle_beta   90.00
_cell.angle_gamma   90.00
#
_symmetry.space_group_name_H-M   'P 1'
#
loop_
_entity.id
_entity.type
_entity.pdbx_description
1 polymer ?
#
loop_
_entity_poly.entity_id
_entity_poly.type
_entity_poly.pdbx_seq_one_letter_code
_entity_poly.pdbx_strand_id
1 'polypeptide(L)'
;MYHVYNNILRNLGIDSGEVSATANLYPTTIQLIVSGIRKLSTIAKMPEGGAVFRGLSGLALPPEFFELDKQGCAGGVEASFMSTTLSEEVARKYSGVNEGREATIFCLLLAKILKSQNIVPVYI
;
A
#
# COMPACT_ATOMS: atom_id res chain seq x y z
N MET A 1 11.10 -6.79 -11.48
CA MET A 1 10.17 -7.83 -10.95
C MET A 1 9.09 -7.27 -10.05
N TYR A 2 9.37 -6.41 -9.05
CA TYR A 2 8.36 -5.83 -8.15
C TYR A 2 7.15 -5.21 -8.88
N HIS A 3 7.38 -4.40 -9.92
CA HIS A 3 6.31 -3.78 -10.72
C HIS A 3 5.41 -4.78 -11.41
N VAL A 4 5.95 -5.91 -11.87
CA VAL A 4 5.19 -6.96 -12.56
C VAL A 4 4.17 -7.59 -11.61
N TYR A 5 4.60 -7.97 -10.40
CA TYR A 5 3.70 -8.56 -9.39
C TYR A 5 2.63 -7.58 -8.94
N ASN A 6 3.00 -6.32 -8.74
CA ASN A 6 2.05 -5.29 -8.31
C ASN A 6 1.00 -4.99 -9.39
N ASN A 7 1.38 -4.98 -10.66
CA ASN A 7 0.43 -4.82 -11.76
C ASN A 7 -0.57 -5.99 -11.81
N ILE A 8 -0.09 -7.21 -11.62
CA ILE A 8 -0.97 -8.39 -11.58
C ILE A 8 -1.96 -8.26 -10.41
N LEU A 9 -1.48 -7.94 -9.20
CA LEU A 9 -2.32 -7.84 -8.01
C LEU A 9 -3.39 -6.74 -8.14
N ARG A 10 -3.06 -5.59 -8.73
CA ARG A 10 -4.01 -4.51 -8.97
C ARG A 10 -5.08 -4.91 -9.97
N ASN A 11 -4.70 -5.65 -11.02
CA ASN A 11 -5.65 -6.09 -12.05
C ASN A 11 -6.56 -7.24 -11.59
N LEU A 12 -6.15 -8.03 -10.59
CA LEU A 12 -7.01 -9.07 -10.00
C LEU A 12 -8.20 -8.49 -9.21
N GLY A 13 -8.11 -7.23 -8.77
CA GLY A 13 -9.18 -6.55 -8.03
C GLY A 13 -10.19 -5.82 -8.92
N ILE A 14 -9.94 -5.73 -10.22
CA ILE A 14 -10.85 -5.07 -11.16
C ILE A 14 -11.77 -6.15 -11.75
N ASP A 15 -13.03 -6.08 -11.37
CA ASP A 15 -14.12 -6.97 -11.82
C ASP A 15 -14.49 -6.65 -13.29
N SER A 16 -13.53 -6.74 -14.17
CA SER A 16 -13.72 -6.62 -15.62
C SER A 16 -13.97 -8.01 -16.18
N GLY A 17 -15.12 -8.60 -16.02
CA GLY A 17 -15.67 -9.84 -16.59
C GLY A 17 -14.82 -10.72 -17.53
N GLU A 18 -13.64 -10.30 -17.89
CA GLU A 18 -12.63 -11.05 -18.61
C GLU A 18 -11.46 -11.32 -17.66
N VAL A 19 -11.32 -12.56 -17.23
CA VAL A 19 -10.11 -13.06 -16.57
C VAL A 19 -8.95 -12.86 -17.56
N SER A 20 -8.24 -11.75 -17.42
CA SER A 20 -7.07 -11.48 -18.25
C SER A 20 -6.13 -12.68 -18.20
N ALA A 21 -5.65 -13.13 -19.37
CA ALA A 21 -4.68 -14.22 -19.48
C ALA A 21 -3.39 -14.01 -18.68
N THR A 22 -3.16 -12.77 -18.19
CA THR A 22 -2.06 -12.39 -17.28
C THR A 22 -2.39 -12.61 -15.81
N ALA A 23 -3.64 -12.93 -15.46
CA ALA A 23 -4.10 -12.99 -14.06
C ALA A 23 -3.41 -14.04 -13.20
N ASN A 24 -2.63 -14.94 -13.78
CA ASN A 24 -2.03 -16.06 -13.03
C ASN A 24 -0.57 -16.36 -13.36
N LEU A 25 0.21 -15.36 -13.83
CA LEU A 25 1.58 -15.62 -14.25
C LEU A 25 2.54 -16.00 -13.10
N TYR A 26 2.28 -15.55 -11.87
CA TYR A 26 3.21 -15.77 -10.73
C TYR A 26 2.50 -16.10 -9.40
N PRO A 27 1.52 -16.99 -9.35
CA PRO A 27 0.76 -17.25 -8.13
C PRO A 27 1.64 -17.79 -7.00
N THR A 28 2.53 -18.71 -7.33
CA THR A 28 3.45 -19.30 -6.35
C THR A 28 4.42 -18.26 -5.78
N THR A 29 4.98 -17.38 -6.62
CA THR A 29 5.89 -16.33 -6.17
C THR A 29 5.17 -15.34 -5.28
N ILE A 30 3.98 -14.88 -5.66
CA ILE A 30 3.14 -13.99 -4.86
C ILE A 30 2.81 -14.63 -3.51
N GLN A 31 2.41 -15.90 -3.50
CA GLN A 31 2.11 -16.63 -2.28
C GLN A 31 3.32 -16.79 -1.37
N LEU A 32 4.50 -17.04 -1.93
CA LEU A 32 5.75 -17.11 -1.15
C LEU A 32 6.12 -15.76 -0.53
N ILE A 33 5.94 -14.66 -1.27
CA ILE A 33 6.17 -13.30 -0.74
C ILE A 33 5.21 -13.02 0.41
N VAL A 34 3.91 -13.29 0.24
CA VAL A 34 2.90 -13.11 1.30
C VAL A 34 3.23 -13.96 2.52
N SER A 35 3.60 -15.23 2.32
CA SER A 35 4.01 -16.13 3.40
C SER A 35 5.24 -15.61 4.14
N GLY A 36 6.23 -15.11 3.40
CA GLY A 36 7.44 -14.49 3.97
C GLY A 36 7.11 -13.27 4.83
N ILE A 37 6.28 -12.34 4.31
CA ILE A 37 5.83 -11.15 5.05
C ILE A 37 5.10 -11.57 6.34
N ARG A 38 4.19 -12.53 6.27
CA ARG A 38 3.45 -13.03 7.45
C ARG A 38 4.37 -13.64 8.49
N LYS A 39 5.37 -14.43 8.10
CA LYS A 39 6.37 -14.99 9.01
C LYS A 39 7.21 -13.90 9.65
N LEU A 40 7.69 -12.93 8.85
CA LEU A 40 8.48 -11.81 9.36
C LEU A 40 7.68 -10.94 10.33
N SER A 41 6.39 -10.74 10.11
CA SER A 41 5.53 -9.94 10.99
C SER A 41 5.39 -10.53 12.40
N THR A 42 5.68 -11.81 12.58
CA THR A 42 5.65 -12.45 13.92
C THR A 42 6.90 -12.15 14.75
N ILE A 43 8.01 -11.84 14.10
CA ILE A 43 9.32 -11.61 14.74
C ILE A 43 9.80 -10.15 14.64
N ALA A 44 9.40 -9.45 13.58
CA ALA A 44 9.73 -8.05 13.40
C ALA A 44 8.83 -7.19 14.30
N LYS A 45 9.45 -6.44 15.21
CA LYS A 45 8.73 -5.46 16.02
C LYS A 45 8.70 -4.15 15.26
N MET A 46 7.49 -3.68 14.94
CA MET A 46 7.30 -2.32 14.46
C MET A 46 7.46 -1.34 15.63
N PRO A 47 8.04 -0.15 15.42
CA PRO A 47 8.13 0.86 16.48
C PRO A 47 6.73 1.25 16.96
N GLU A 48 6.48 1.15 18.27
CA GLU A 48 5.20 1.56 18.85
C GLU A 48 5.01 3.08 18.66
N GLY A 49 3.84 3.48 18.12
CA GLY A 49 3.54 4.88 17.85
C GLY A 49 4.37 5.51 16.73
N GLY A 50 5.09 4.70 15.97
CA GLY A 50 5.88 5.15 14.84
C GLY A 50 5.03 5.42 13.60
N ALA A 51 5.67 6.03 12.61
CA ALA A 51 5.11 6.23 11.28
C ALA A 51 6.00 5.55 10.24
N VAL A 52 5.40 5.09 9.16
CA VAL A 52 6.11 4.68 7.94
C VAL A 52 5.63 5.53 6.78
N PHE A 53 6.50 5.77 5.84
CA PHE A 53 6.27 6.69 4.74
C PHE A 53 6.34 5.99 3.40
N ARG A 54 5.55 6.48 2.44
CA ARG A 54 5.58 6.05 1.05
C ARG A 54 5.44 7.25 0.13
N GLY A 55 6.40 7.47 -0.74
CA GLY A 55 6.34 8.47 -1.80
C GLY A 55 5.80 7.87 -3.09
N LEU A 56 4.89 8.59 -3.74
CA LEU A 56 4.34 8.29 -5.06
C LEU A 56 4.65 9.45 -6.00
N SER A 57 5.35 9.16 -7.10
CA SER A 57 5.72 10.15 -8.10
C SER A 57 4.65 10.26 -9.17
N GLY A 58 4.34 11.51 -9.58
CA GLY A 58 3.40 11.78 -10.67
C GLY A 58 1.96 11.38 -10.34
N LEU A 59 1.59 11.33 -9.07
CA LEU A 59 0.25 10.95 -8.66
C LEU A 59 -0.32 11.98 -7.68
N ALA A 60 -1.40 12.65 -8.09
CA ALA A 60 -2.33 13.31 -7.20
C ALA A 60 -3.45 12.34 -6.84
N LEU A 61 -3.90 12.38 -5.60
CA LEU A 61 -5.06 11.61 -5.18
C LEU A 61 -6.33 12.24 -5.76
N PRO A 62 -7.25 11.44 -6.32
CA PRO A 62 -8.49 11.96 -6.85
C PRO A 62 -9.38 12.51 -5.72
N PRO A 63 -10.28 13.47 -6.00
CA PRO A 63 -11.17 14.05 -4.98
C PRO A 63 -11.98 13.00 -4.21
N GLU A 64 -12.40 11.93 -4.88
CA GLU A 64 -13.19 10.83 -4.32
C GLU A 64 -12.47 10.12 -3.17
N PHE A 65 -11.13 10.19 -3.15
CA PHE A 65 -10.31 9.63 -2.07
C PHE A 65 -10.60 10.29 -0.72
N PHE A 66 -11.03 11.54 -0.72
CA PHE A 66 -11.32 12.35 0.47
C PHE A 66 -12.82 12.38 0.80
N GLU A 67 -13.67 11.82 -0.05
CA GLU A 67 -15.11 11.74 0.17
C GLU A 67 -15.47 10.53 1.01
N LEU A 68 -16.46 10.71 1.90
CA LEU A 68 -16.97 9.61 2.71
C LEU A 68 -17.84 8.68 1.85
N ASP A 69 -17.58 7.40 1.92
CA ASP A 69 -18.42 6.37 1.35
C ASP A 69 -19.73 6.18 2.16
N LYS A 70 -20.57 5.24 1.72
CA LYS A 70 -21.85 4.92 2.40
C LYS A 70 -21.65 4.37 3.83
N GLN A 71 -20.46 3.91 4.15
CA GLN A 71 -20.08 3.40 5.47
C GLN A 71 -19.44 4.48 6.35
N GLY A 72 -19.25 5.71 5.81
CA GLY A 72 -18.62 6.82 6.50
C GLY A 72 -17.08 6.72 6.51
N CYS A 73 -16.49 5.99 5.56
CA CYS A 73 -15.06 5.86 5.40
C CYS A 73 -14.58 6.65 4.18
N ALA A 74 -13.45 7.35 4.30
CA ALA A 74 -12.73 7.95 3.18
C ALA A 74 -11.42 7.19 2.94
N GLY A 75 -10.93 7.22 1.71
CA GLY A 75 -9.66 6.59 1.37
C GLY A 75 -9.75 5.65 0.17
N GLY A 76 -8.80 4.73 0.08
CA GLY A 76 -8.73 3.74 -0.99
C GLY A 76 -8.08 2.45 -0.54
N VAL A 77 -8.13 1.44 -1.39
CA VAL A 77 -7.51 0.13 -1.16
C VAL A 77 -6.34 -0.06 -2.10
N GLU A 78 -5.17 -0.38 -1.56
CA GLU A 78 -4.03 -0.85 -2.36
C GLU A 78 -4.03 -2.39 -2.37
N ALA A 79 -4.37 -2.97 -3.51
CA ALA A 79 -4.45 -4.41 -3.70
C ALA A 79 -3.07 -5.06 -3.89
N SER A 80 -2.02 -4.26 -4.08
CA SER A 80 -0.66 -4.74 -4.34
C SER A 80 0.25 -4.66 -3.10
N PHE A 81 1.48 -5.14 -3.24
CA PHE A 81 2.49 -4.96 -2.19
C PHE A 81 2.85 -3.48 -2.05
N MET A 82 2.65 -2.94 -0.86
CA MET A 82 2.96 -1.56 -0.55
C MET A 82 4.29 -1.47 0.21
N SER A 83 5.35 -1.08 -0.50
CA SER A 83 6.64 -0.81 0.13
C SER A 83 6.62 0.53 0.86
N THR A 84 7.17 0.56 2.05
CA THR A 84 7.29 1.74 2.90
C THR A 84 8.71 1.90 3.43
N THR A 85 9.00 3.06 3.99
CA THR A 85 10.26 3.37 4.65
C THR A 85 10.03 4.05 5.99
N LEU A 86 10.96 3.92 6.92
CA LEU A 86 10.95 4.67 8.19
C LEU A 86 11.43 6.11 8.04
N SER A 87 12.07 6.46 6.92
CA SER A 87 12.59 7.80 6.65
C SER A 87 11.68 8.57 5.71
N GLU A 88 11.12 9.67 6.19
CA GLU A 88 10.35 10.60 5.35
C GLU A 88 11.20 11.16 4.20
N GLU A 89 12.48 11.46 4.45
CA GLU A 89 13.39 11.98 3.43
C GLU A 89 13.54 10.98 2.25
N VAL A 90 13.65 9.70 2.56
CA VAL A 90 13.68 8.64 1.54
C VAL A 90 12.38 8.61 0.73
N ALA A 91 11.23 8.73 1.40
CA ALA A 91 9.94 8.79 0.69
C ALA A 91 9.83 10.02 -0.21
N ARG A 92 10.29 11.19 0.27
CA ARG A 92 10.35 12.45 -0.51
C ARG A 92 11.24 12.29 -1.76
N LYS A 93 12.41 11.68 -1.61
CA LYS A 93 13.30 11.41 -2.74
C LYS A 93 12.64 10.49 -3.77
N TYR A 94 11.99 9.42 -3.35
CA TYR A 94 11.27 8.51 -4.25
C TYR A 94 10.05 9.14 -4.92
N SER A 95 9.41 10.10 -4.27
CA SER A 95 8.26 10.80 -4.84
C SER A 95 8.66 11.78 -5.94
N GLY A 96 9.92 12.22 -5.98
CA GLY A 96 10.38 13.22 -6.93
C GLY A 96 9.90 14.65 -6.61
N VAL A 97 9.35 14.89 -5.42
CA VAL A 97 8.88 16.22 -5.00
C VAL A 97 10.01 17.26 -5.03
N ASN A 98 11.22 16.84 -4.70
CA ASN A 98 12.42 17.70 -4.73
C ASN A 98 12.84 18.08 -6.16
N GLU A 99 12.30 17.42 -7.17
CA GLU A 99 12.54 17.68 -8.60
C GLU A 99 11.40 18.51 -9.22
N GLY A 100 10.50 19.06 -8.40
CA GLY A 100 9.35 19.85 -8.83
C GLY A 100 8.25 19.04 -9.51
N ARG A 101 8.22 17.72 -9.30
CA ARG A 101 7.16 16.84 -9.80
C ARG A 101 5.98 16.84 -8.83
N GLU A 102 4.78 16.71 -9.39
CA GLU A 102 3.60 16.41 -8.58
C GLU A 102 3.81 15.07 -7.86
N ALA A 103 3.54 15.05 -6.57
CA ALA A 103 3.85 13.91 -5.73
C ALA A 103 2.91 13.80 -4.54
N THR A 104 2.60 12.56 -4.17
CA THR A 104 1.88 12.26 -2.93
C THR A 104 2.80 11.53 -1.97
N ILE A 105 2.79 11.92 -0.69
CA ILE A 105 3.51 11.24 0.37
C ILE A 105 2.49 10.74 1.38
N PHE A 106 2.36 9.40 1.49
CA PHE A 106 1.59 8.79 2.55
C PHE A 106 2.41 8.72 3.82
N CYS A 107 1.82 9.17 4.92
CA CYS A 107 2.30 8.94 6.27
C CYS A 107 1.36 7.96 6.96
N LEU A 108 1.80 6.71 7.13
CA LEU A 108 1.01 5.65 7.74
C LEU A 108 1.36 5.55 9.21
N LEU A 109 0.43 5.92 10.07
CA LEU A 109 0.61 5.83 11.51
C LEU A 109 0.42 4.39 11.97
N LEU A 110 1.40 3.88 12.70
CA LEU A 110 1.38 2.54 13.27
C LEU A 110 0.66 2.59 14.62
N ALA A 111 -0.66 2.47 14.59
CA ALA A 111 -1.45 2.34 15.81
C ALA A 111 -1.27 0.94 16.41
N LYS A 112 -1.22 0.86 17.75
CA LYS A 112 -1.28 -0.42 18.46
C LYS A 112 -2.65 -1.02 18.19
N ILE A 113 -2.72 -2.06 17.37
CA ILE A 113 -3.97 -2.78 17.13
C ILE A 113 -4.39 -3.40 18.46
N LEU A 114 -5.42 -2.86 19.06
CA LEU A 114 -6.13 -3.53 20.13
C LEU A 114 -6.60 -4.88 19.58
N LYS A 115 -6.26 -5.97 20.24
CA LYS A 115 -6.34 -7.38 19.81
C LYS A 115 -7.71 -7.89 19.33
N SER A 116 -8.68 -7.04 19.05
CA SER A 116 -10.05 -7.48 18.77
C SER A 116 -10.57 -7.28 17.35
N GLN A 117 -9.89 -6.52 16.48
CA GLN A 117 -10.35 -6.40 15.09
C GLN A 117 -9.16 -6.17 14.14
N ASN A 118 -9.10 -6.95 13.07
CA ASN A 118 -8.05 -6.96 12.04
C ASN A 118 -8.10 -5.73 11.10
N ILE A 119 -8.43 -4.57 11.60
CA ILE A 119 -8.51 -3.33 10.79
C ILE A 119 -7.38 -2.42 11.23
N VAL A 120 -6.45 -2.15 10.33
CA VAL A 120 -5.43 -1.12 10.50
C VAL A 120 -6.02 0.19 10.00
N PRO A 121 -6.33 1.16 10.88
CA PRO A 121 -6.73 2.48 10.38
C PRO A 121 -5.51 3.13 9.71
N VAL A 122 -5.65 3.47 8.44
CA VAL A 122 -4.70 4.30 7.70
C VAL A 122 -5.19 5.74 7.85
N TYR A 123 -4.46 6.56 8.59
CA TYR A 123 -4.66 8.01 8.62
C TYR A 123 -3.71 8.64 7.60
N ILE A 124 -4.24 9.49 6.76
CA ILE A 124 -3.50 10.23 5.73
C ILE A 124 -3.40 11.67 6.18
#